data_395e00ddbdf08f07d27d1eef083a4129
#
_entry.id   395e00ddbdf08f07d27d1eef083a4129
#
_cell.length_a   1.000
_cell.length_b   1.000
_cell.length_c   1.000
_cell.angle_alpha   90.00
_cell.angle_beta   90.00
_cell.angle_gamma   90.00
#
_symmetry.space_group_name_H-M   'P 1'
#
loop_
_entity.id
_entity.type
_entity.pdbx_description
1 polymer ?
#
loop_
_entity_poly.entity_id
_entity_poly.type
_entity_poly.pdbx_seq_one_letter_code
_entity_poly.pdbx_strand_id
1 'polypeptide(L)'
;MDQPELFSDDQDNTIVEFIESFYRDKEFKNIKYRDKRIKDIEFYNCTFLLCDFSKSKFFNCEFEKCSFISSDLSLINPDNSKFVDVSFKKSKVIGVDWTLIKALSAPSKFNFYECKIDNSSFQGLNLQGIKFIDCSAHDVDFYETDLSKSEFPSTDLLNSRFVNTNLNFADLSKANNYSIDPSLNKIKKAIFSFPEVTTLLNYFDIVIK
;
A
#
# COMPACT_ATOMS: atom_id res chain seq x y z
N MET A 1 0.31 -11.94 38.60
CA MET A 1 -0.46 -12.62 37.50
C MET A 1 0.42 -12.56 36.30
N ASP A 2 1.06 -13.68 36.00
CA ASP A 2 2.08 -13.80 34.97
C ASP A 2 1.44 -13.71 33.59
N GLN A 3 1.98 -12.81 32.77
CA GLN A 3 1.62 -12.76 31.35
C GLN A 3 2.30 -13.94 30.65
N PRO A 4 1.62 -14.67 29.75
CA PRO A 4 2.30 -15.70 28.99
C PRO A 4 3.32 -15.04 28.05
N GLU A 5 4.57 -15.40 28.20
CA GLU A 5 5.65 -15.07 27.28
C GLU A 5 5.37 -15.72 25.92
N LEU A 6 5.05 -14.93 24.92
CA LEU A 6 4.74 -15.35 23.54
C LEU A 6 5.99 -15.51 22.66
N PHE A 7 7.18 -15.65 23.24
CA PHE A 7 8.42 -15.72 22.48
C PHE A 7 9.32 -16.86 22.94
N SER A 8 9.31 -17.96 22.25
CA SER A 8 10.39 -18.95 22.30
C SER A 8 11.27 -18.84 21.04
N ASP A 9 12.57 -18.83 21.24
CA ASP A 9 13.64 -18.72 20.22
C ASP A 9 13.90 -20.05 19.48
N ASP A 10 12.92 -20.91 19.30
CA ASP A 10 13.10 -22.19 18.63
C ASP A 10 12.35 -22.24 17.28
N GLN A 11 13.04 -22.80 16.30
CA GLN A 11 12.57 -23.10 14.95
C GLN A 11 11.38 -24.06 14.97
N ASP A 12 10.20 -23.58 15.40
CA ASP A 12 9.02 -24.42 15.31
C ASP A 12 7.83 -23.61 14.77
N ASN A 13 7.03 -24.29 14.00
CA ASN A 13 5.90 -23.83 13.23
C ASN A 13 4.77 -23.36 14.16
N THR A 14 5.01 -22.33 14.97
CA THR A 14 4.06 -21.81 15.93
C THR A 14 2.87 -21.25 15.19
N ILE A 15 1.77 -21.98 15.23
CA ILE A 15 0.47 -21.47 14.77
C ILE A 15 0.05 -20.42 15.80
N VAL A 16 0.32 -19.17 15.52
CA VAL A 16 -0.21 -18.07 16.33
C VAL A 16 -1.69 -17.94 15.98
N GLU A 17 -2.55 -18.15 16.94
CA GLU A 17 -3.95 -17.76 16.85
C GLU A 17 -4.11 -16.38 17.47
N PHE A 18 -4.70 -15.45 16.72
CA PHE A 18 -5.14 -14.18 17.28
C PHE A 18 -6.42 -14.42 18.08
N ILE A 19 -6.28 -14.58 19.39
CA ILE A 19 -7.37 -14.97 20.30
C ILE A 19 -8.07 -13.77 20.96
N GLU A 20 -7.41 -12.61 20.97
CA GLU A 20 -7.97 -11.39 21.55
C GLU A 20 -8.63 -10.55 20.45
N SER A 21 -9.64 -9.77 20.80
CA SER A 21 -10.27 -8.81 19.88
C SER A 21 -9.51 -7.47 19.77
N PHE A 22 -8.55 -7.21 20.66
CA PHE A 22 -7.78 -5.98 20.70
C PHE A 22 -6.33 -6.22 21.13
N TYR A 23 -5.41 -5.68 20.32
CA TYR A 23 -3.98 -5.69 20.60
C TYR A 23 -3.44 -4.27 20.57
N ARG A 24 -2.65 -3.91 21.60
CA ARG A 24 -2.01 -2.59 21.71
C ARG A 24 -0.54 -2.72 22.04
N ASP A 25 0.29 -1.89 21.36
CA ASP A 25 1.73 -1.76 21.62
C ASP A 25 2.47 -3.12 21.55
N LYS A 26 2.04 -4.02 20.64
CA LYS A 26 2.62 -5.35 20.48
C LYS A 26 3.54 -5.42 19.27
N GLU A 27 4.60 -6.22 19.41
CA GLU A 27 5.40 -6.67 18.28
C GLU A 27 5.08 -8.14 17.98
N PHE A 28 4.71 -8.41 16.75
CA PHE A 28 4.48 -9.75 16.21
C PHE A 28 5.64 -10.06 15.25
N LYS A 29 6.42 -11.09 15.52
CA LYS A 29 7.62 -11.42 14.76
C LYS A 29 7.58 -12.85 14.23
N ASN A 30 8.01 -13.03 12.96
CA ASN A 30 8.11 -14.32 12.29
C ASN A 30 6.80 -15.12 12.23
N ILE A 31 5.64 -14.44 12.31
CA ILE A 31 4.34 -15.12 12.28
C ILE A 31 4.07 -15.65 10.87
N LYS A 32 3.72 -16.94 10.78
CA LYS A 32 3.27 -17.60 9.57
C LYS A 32 1.75 -17.76 9.62
N TYR A 33 1.04 -16.84 9.00
CA TYR A 33 -0.43 -16.80 9.00
C TYR A 33 -1.01 -16.82 7.57
N ARG A 34 -0.34 -17.51 6.68
CA ARG A 34 -0.69 -17.61 5.26
C ARG A 34 -2.04 -18.31 5.07
N ASP A 35 -2.87 -17.78 4.13
CA ASP A 35 -4.15 -18.35 3.71
C ASP A 35 -5.12 -18.59 4.87
N LYS A 36 -5.06 -17.75 5.89
CA LYS A 36 -5.93 -17.82 7.07
C LYS A 36 -6.87 -16.61 7.15
N ARG A 37 -7.80 -16.65 8.08
CA ARG A 37 -8.73 -15.55 8.33
C ARG A 37 -8.46 -14.91 9.67
N ILE A 38 -8.30 -13.59 9.66
CA ILE A 38 -8.31 -12.72 10.83
C ILE A 38 -9.61 -11.93 10.77
N LYS A 39 -10.38 -11.92 11.85
CA LYS A 39 -11.72 -11.35 11.84
C LYS A 39 -12.02 -10.58 13.12
N ASP A 40 -12.63 -9.38 12.97
CA ASP A 40 -13.14 -8.58 14.07
C ASP A 40 -12.07 -8.25 15.13
N ILE A 41 -10.85 -7.90 14.69
CA ILE A 41 -9.71 -7.60 15.56
C ILE A 41 -9.22 -6.17 15.32
N GLU A 42 -8.94 -5.47 16.41
CA GLU A 42 -8.34 -4.13 16.40
C GLU A 42 -6.86 -4.21 16.82
N PHE A 43 -5.99 -3.63 16.01
CA PHE A 43 -4.55 -3.49 16.29
C PHE A 43 -4.22 -2.00 16.38
N TYR A 44 -3.73 -1.58 17.55
CA TYR A 44 -3.30 -0.20 17.79
C TYR A 44 -1.82 -0.15 18.13
N ASN A 45 -1.05 0.65 17.40
CA ASN A 45 0.40 0.83 17.59
C ASN A 45 1.17 -0.50 17.61
N CYS A 46 0.80 -1.44 16.72
CA CYS A 46 1.42 -2.75 16.62
C CYS A 46 2.43 -2.81 15.47
N THR A 47 3.47 -3.62 15.65
CA THR A 47 4.48 -3.90 14.62
C THR A 47 4.42 -5.36 14.21
N PHE A 48 4.33 -5.61 12.90
CA PHE A 48 4.40 -6.94 12.29
C PHE A 48 5.74 -7.06 11.55
N LEU A 49 6.67 -7.78 12.12
CA LEU A 49 8.04 -7.92 11.61
C LEU A 49 8.28 -9.32 11.06
N LEU A 50 8.72 -9.41 9.80
CA LEU A 50 9.02 -10.68 9.14
C LEU A 50 7.84 -11.68 9.13
N CYS A 51 6.61 -11.17 9.02
CA CYS A 51 5.39 -11.97 9.03
C CYS A 51 4.96 -12.38 7.61
N ASP A 52 4.36 -13.56 7.48
CA ASP A 52 3.71 -14.02 6.24
C ASP A 52 2.20 -14.08 6.44
N PHE A 53 1.49 -13.10 5.88
CA PHE A 53 0.03 -13.03 5.80
C PHE A 53 -0.47 -13.29 4.38
N SER A 54 0.37 -13.77 3.48
CA SER A 54 0.00 -13.94 2.07
C SER A 54 -1.29 -14.77 1.91
N LYS A 55 -2.17 -14.31 1.01
CA LYS A 55 -3.50 -14.88 0.75
C LYS A 55 -4.49 -14.86 1.92
N SER A 56 -4.14 -14.24 3.05
CA SER A 56 -5.03 -14.18 4.21
C SER A 56 -6.17 -13.20 4.00
N LYS A 57 -7.27 -13.43 4.72
CA LYS A 57 -8.43 -12.53 4.74
C LYS A 57 -8.46 -11.75 6.03
N PHE A 58 -8.35 -10.45 5.92
CA PHE A 58 -8.62 -9.51 7.01
C PHE A 58 -10.06 -9.04 6.86
N PHE A 59 -10.94 -9.53 7.72
CA PHE A 59 -12.35 -9.17 7.66
C PHE A 59 -12.76 -8.34 8.87
N ASN A 60 -13.25 -7.12 8.62
CA ASN A 60 -13.68 -6.21 9.69
C ASN A 60 -12.59 -5.97 10.75
N CYS A 61 -11.32 -5.91 10.32
CA CYS A 61 -10.20 -5.59 11.19
C CYS A 61 -9.88 -4.09 11.15
N GLU A 62 -9.28 -3.59 12.23
CA GLU A 62 -8.81 -2.21 12.27
C GLU A 62 -7.33 -2.18 12.61
N PHE A 63 -6.53 -1.54 11.76
CA PHE A 63 -5.12 -1.30 11.98
C PHE A 63 -4.91 0.21 12.12
N GLU A 64 -4.57 0.67 13.33
CA GLU A 64 -4.27 2.07 13.60
C GLU A 64 -2.84 2.22 14.10
N LYS A 65 -2.08 3.13 13.49
CA LYS A 65 -0.65 3.39 13.79
C LYS A 65 0.24 2.14 13.71
N CYS A 66 -0.14 1.18 12.89
CA CYS A 66 0.58 -0.08 12.76
C CYS A 66 1.68 -0.01 11.69
N SER A 67 2.67 -0.91 11.83
CA SER A 67 3.75 -1.05 10.86
C SER A 67 3.90 -2.51 10.43
N PHE A 68 3.94 -2.74 9.12
CA PHE A 68 4.33 -4.03 8.53
C PHE A 68 5.74 -3.89 7.96
N ILE A 69 6.70 -4.62 8.52
CA ILE A 69 8.12 -4.49 8.17
C ILE A 69 8.64 -5.83 7.66
N SER A 70 9.24 -5.82 6.47
CA SER A 70 9.81 -7.01 5.82
C SER A 70 8.83 -8.20 5.79
N SER A 71 7.54 -7.90 5.63
CA SER A 71 6.45 -8.87 5.71
C SER A 71 5.83 -9.13 4.33
N ASP A 72 5.23 -10.30 4.17
CA ASP A 72 4.51 -10.68 2.96
C ASP A 72 3.00 -10.58 3.19
N LEU A 73 2.37 -9.62 2.51
CA LEU A 73 0.93 -9.38 2.50
C LEU A 73 0.36 -9.59 1.07
N SER A 74 1.08 -10.34 0.22
CA SER A 74 0.63 -10.57 -1.15
C SER A 74 -0.71 -11.27 -1.17
N LEU A 75 -1.63 -10.79 -2.02
CA LEU A 75 -2.96 -11.35 -2.23
C LEU A 75 -3.82 -11.39 -0.95
N ILE A 76 -3.57 -10.53 0.03
CA ILE A 76 -4.51 -10.38 1.15
C ILE A 76 -5.85 -9.85 0.64
N ASN A 77 -6.92 -10.25 1.32
CA ASN A 77 -8.23 -9.67 1.12
C ASN A 77 -8.57 -8.79 2.34
N PRO A 78 -8.55 -7.44 2.22
CA PRO A 78 -8.76 -6.52 3.32
C PRO A 78 -10.24 -6.15 3.55
N ASP A 79 -11.17 -7.07 3.24
CA ASP A 79 -12.61 -6.84 3.20
C ASP A 79 -13.14 -6.16 4.48
N ASN A 80 -13.80 -5.01 4.29
CA ASN A 80 -14.38 -4.17 5.35
C ASN A 80 -13.38 -3.78 6.47
N SER A 81 -12.07 -3.87 6.22
CA SER A 81 -11.05 -3.53 7.20
C SER A 81 -10.57 -2.08 7.04
N LYS A 82 -10.05 -1.49 8.12
CA LYS A 82 -9.55 -0.12 8.13
C LYS A 82 -8.03 -0.10 8.31
N PHE A 83 -7.38 0.84 7.63
CA PHE A 83 -5.95 1.10 7.74
C PHE A 83 -5.76 2.60 7.97
N VAL A 84 -5.45 2.99 9.22
CA VAL A 84 -5.29 4.39 9.63
C VAL A 84 -3.89 4.60 10.17
N ASP A 85 -3.12 5.52 9.57
CA ASP A 85 -1.71 5.78 9.89
C ASP A 85 -0.83 4.51 9.86
N VAL A 86 -1.08 3.64 8.86
CA VAL A 86 -0.34 2.39 8.69
C VAL A 86 0.87 2.61 7.76
N SER A 87 1.98 1.98 8.07
CA SER A 87 3.16 1.96 7.21
C SER A 87 3.55 0.55 6.79
N PHE A 88 3.79 0.37 5.48
CA PHE A 88 4.39 -0.82 4.92
C PHE A 88 5.83 -0.49 4.56
N LYS A 89 6.80 -1.27 5.06
CA LYS A 89 8.23 -1.03 4.83
C LYS A 89 8.92 -2.32 4.40
N LYS A 90 9.67 -2.28 3.30
CA LYS A 90 10.43 -3.43 2.76
C LYS A 90 9.57 -4.68 2.60
N SER A 91 8.27 -4.49 2.32
CA SER A 91 7.27 -5.55 2.34
C SER A 91 6.73 -5.85 0.95
N LYS A 92 6.16 -7.05 0.79
CA LYS A 92 5.41 -7.44 -0.40
C LYS A 92 3.93 -7.23 -0.14
N VAL A 93 3.28 -6.45 -0.99
CA VAL A 93 1.84 -6.13 -0.91
C VAL A 93 1.25 -6.29 -2.33
N ILE A 94 1.63 -7.38 -2.99
CA ILE A 94 1.37 -7.64 -4.40
C ILE A 94 -0.05 -8.17 -4.59
N GLY A 95 -0.75 -7.66 -5.62
CA GLY A 95 -2.06 -8.17 -6.04
C GLY A 95 -3.17 -7.93 -5.02
N VAL A 96 -3.09 -6.85 -4.27
CA VAL A 96 -4.11 -6.49 -3.26
C VAL A 96 -5.16 -5.57 -3.88
N ASP A 97 -6.42 -5.94 -3.74
CA ASP A 97 -7.55 -5.07 -4.07
C ASP A 97 -7.91 -4.19 -2.86
N TRP A 98 -7.38 -2.97 -2.87
CA TRP A 98 -7.61 -1.99 -1.80
C TRP A 98 -9.02 -1.36 -1.86
N THR A 99 -9.77 -1.56 -2.94
CA THR A 99 -11.16 -1.07 -3.03
C THR A 99 -12.08 -1.75 -2.03
N LEU A 100 -11.67 -2.90 -1.50
CA LEU A 100 -12.42 -3.68 -0.51
C LEU A 100 -12.33 -3.12 0.92
N ILE A 101 -11.41 -2.18 1.19
CA ILE A 101 -11.31 -1.58 2.53
C ILE A 101 -12.56 -0.77 2.87
N LYS A 102 -12.83 -0.67 4.16
CA LYS A 102 -13.93 0.15 4.65
C LYS A 102 -13.70 1.62 4.28
N ALA A 103 -14.65 2.19 3.56
CA ALA A 103 -14.60 3.60 3.21
C ALA A 103 -14.53 4.49 4.47
N LEU A 104 -13.58 5.41 4.48
CA LEU A 104 -13.42 6.39 5.53
C LEU A 104 -13.97 7.74 5.05
N SER A 105 -14.48 8.55 5.98
CA SER A 105 -14.90 9.94 5.69
C SER A 105 -13.72 10.89 5.42
N ALA A 106 -12.49 10.45 5.73
CA ALA A 106 -11.23 11.15 5.48
C ALA A 106 -10.36 10.30 4.54
N PRO A 107 -9.32 10.90 3.89
CA PRO A 107 -8.36 10.15 3.08
C PRO A 107 -7.76 8.99 3.88
N SER A 108 -7.64 7.84 3.23
CA SER A 108 -6.94 6.68 3.82
C SER A 108 -5.47 7.06 4.03
N LYS A 109 -4.97 6.85 5.24
CA LYS A 109 -3.60 7.22 5.61
C LYS A 109 -2.76 5.97 5.81
N PHE A 110 -2.30 5.41 4.74
CA PHE A 110 -1.28 4.37 4.78
C PHE A 110 -0.21 4.66 3.72
N ASN A 111 1.01 4.23 3.98
CA ASN A 111 2.15 4.59 3.15
C ASN A 111 3.03 3.38 2.88
N PHE A 112 3.70 3.40 1.72
CA PHE A 112 4.59 2.34 1.27
C PHE A 112 6.01 2.86 1.10
N TYR A 113 6.98 2.16 1.67
CA TYR A 113 8.40 2.48 1.60
C TYR A 113 9.20 1.23 1.23
N GLU A 114 9.95 1.28 0.16
CA GLU A 114 10.75 0.16 -0.35
C GLU A 114 9.91 -1.12 -0.55
N CYS A 115 8.65 -0.98 -0.99
CA CYS A 115 7.71 -2.09 -1.12
C CYS A 115 7.52 -2.53 -2.56
N LYS A 116 7.04 -3.78 -2.72
CA LYS A 116 6.47 -4.26 -3.98
C LYS A 116 4.95 -4.25 -3.86
N ILE A 117 4.29 -3.43 -4.69
CA ILE A 117 2.82 -3.30 -4.71
C ILE A 117 2.22 -3.68 -6.07
N ASP A 118 2.99 -4.41 -6.87
CA ASP A 118 2.65 -4.78 -8.23
C ASP A 118 1.26 -5.44 -8.31
N ASN A 119 0.55 -5.21 -9.42
CA ASN A 119 -0.78 -5.77 -9.69
C ASN A 119 -1.86 -5.42 -8.64
N SER A 120 -1.69 -4.38 -7.85
CA SER A 120 -2.67 -3.94 -6.87
C SER A 120 -3.67 -2.94 -7.46
N SER A 121 -4.87 -2.86 -6.89
CA SER A 121 -5.89 -1.90 -7.30
C SER A 121 -6.20 -0.89 -6.20
N PHE A 122 -6.18 0.40 -6.58
CA PHE A 122 -6.59 1.53 -5.75
C PHE A 122 -7.75 2.30 -6.37
N GLN A 123 -8.45 1.69 -7.32
CA GLN A 123 -9.48 2.35 -8.12
C GLN A 123 -10.49 3.10 -7.26
N GLY A 124 -10.72 4.38 -7.62
CA GLY A 124 -11.74 5.23 -7.01
C GLY A 124 -11.47 5.66 -5.56
N LEU A 125 -10.33 5.32 -4.98
CA LEU A 125 -10.01 5.67 -3.60
C LEU A 125 -9.57 7.13 -3.47
N ASN A 126 -9.85 7.72 -2.30
CA ASN A 126 -9.25 8.98 -1.88
C ASN A 126 -7.95 8.69 -1.11
N LEU A 127 -6.82 8.88 -1.80
CA LEU A 127 -5.47 8.65 -1.30
C LEU A 127 -4.65 9.94 -1.27
N GLN A 128 -5.30 11.08 -1.03
CA GLN A 128 -4.62 12.36 -0.97
C GLN A 128 -3.44 12.34 -0.01
N GLY A 129 -2.25 12.67 -0.52
CA GLY A 129 -1.01 12.74 0.26
C GLY A 129 -0.39 11.39 0.61
N ILE A 130 -0.84 10.28 0.01
CA ILE A 130 -0.22 8.97 0.16
C ILE A 130 1.24 8.99 -0.36
N LYS A 131 2.08 8.15 0.24
CA LYS A 131 3.48 8.00 -0.15
C LYS A 131 3.76 6.62 -0.69
N PHE A 132 4.35 6.58 -1.87
CA PHE A 132 4.96 5.41 -2.50
C PHE A 132 6.43 5.75 -2.74
N ILE A 133 7.30 5.41 -1.80
CA ILE A 133 8.71 5.81 -1.82
C ILE A 133 9.58 4.59 -2.14
N ASP A 134 10.43 4.67 -3.16
CA ASP A 134 11.32 3.58 -3.59
C ASP A 134 10.58 2.26 -3.82
N CYS A 135 9.35 2.31 -4.40
CA CYS A 135 8.50 1.15 -4.58
C CYS A 135 8.58 0.59 -6.01
N SER A 136 8.31 -0.72 -6.14
CA SER A 136 7.85 -1.32 -7.39
C SER A 136 6.32 -1.26 -7.41
N ALA A 137 5.77 -0.61 -8.43
CA ALA A 137 4.33 -0.42 -8.61
C ALA A 137 3.97 -0.75 -10.08
N HIS A 138 4.32 -1.98 -10.52
CA HIS A 138 4.03 -2.42 -11.86
C HIS A 138 2.58 -2.88 -12.00
N ASP A 139 1.95 -2.53 -13.11
CA ASP A 139 0.58 -2.95 -13.42
C ASP A 139 -0.45 -2.57 -12.32
N VAL A 140 -0.22 -1.46 -11.62
CA VAL A 140 -1.12 -0.96 -10.58
C VAL A 140 -2.26 -0.15 -11.20
N ASP A 141 -3.49 -0.35 -10.71
CA ASP A 141 -4.65 0.40 -11.18
C ASP A 141 -4.96 1.60 -10.27
N PHE A 142 -4.73 2.82 -10.81
CA PHE A 142 -5.08 4.10 -10.18
C PHE A 142 -6.27 4.79 -10.89
N TYR A 143 -7.12 4.04 -11.59
CA TYR A 143 -8.29 4.60 -12.27
C TYR A 143 -9.21 5.35 -11.29
N GLU A 144 -9.59 6.59 -11.63
CA GLU A 144 -10.46 7.45 -10.81
C GLU A 144 -9.96 7.73 -9.38
N THR A 145 -8.70 7.48 -9.07
CA THR A 145 -8.11 7.66 -7.74
C THR A 145 -7.76 9.14 -7.49
N ASP A 146 -8.02 9.64 -6.29
CA ASP A 146 -7.46 10.93 -5.86
C ASP A 146 -6.07 10.74 -5.24
N LEU A 147 -5.05 11.04 -6.03
CA LEU A 147 -3.63 11.03 -5.67
C LEU A 147 -3.08 12.47 -5.51
N SER A 148 -3.95 13.45 -5.27
CA SER A 148 -3.46 14.81 -5.09
C SER A 148 -2.50 14.93 -3.91
N LYS A 149 -1.38 15.66 -4.09
CA LYS A 149 -0.30 15.81 -3.11
C LYS A 149 0.40 14.50 -2.71
N SER A 150 0.22 13.42 -3.45
CA SER A 150 0.93 12.15 -3.22
C SER A 150 2.41 12.27 -3.61
N GLU A 151 3.23 11.36 -3.09
CA GLU A 151 4.68 11.33 -3.32
C GLU A 151 5.09 9.97 -3.91
N PHE A 152 5.81 10.01 -5.06
CA PHE A 152 6.30 8.82 -5.77
C PHE A 152 7.82 8.81 -6.03
N PRO A 153 8.66 9.44 -5.21
CA PRO A 153 10.08 9.52 -5.55
C PRO A 153 10.70 8.12 -5.68
N SER A 154 11.47 7.93 -6.75
CA SER A 154 12.15 6.67 -7.08
C SER A 154 11.23 5.45 -7.21
N THR A 155 9.94 5.64 -7.44
CA THR A 155 8.99 4.55 -7.65
C THR A 155 8.91 4.17 -9.13
N ASP A 156 8.98 2.88 -9.41
CA ASP A 156 8.81 2.33 -10.75
C ASP A 156 7.32 2.07 -11.01
N LEU A 157 6.74 2.79 -11.99
CA LEU A 157 5.32 2.80 -12.32
C LEU A 157 5.02 2.07 -13.65
N LEU A 158 5.87 1.10 -14.03
CA LEU A 158 5.73 0.40 -15.30
C LEU A 158 4.32 -0.17 -15.48
N ASN A 159 3.68 0.15 -16.62
CA ASN A 159 2.33 -0.27 -16.98
C ASN A 159 1.23 0.16 -15.99
N SER A 160 1.50 0.99 -15.01
CA SER A 160 0.46 1.45 -14.09
C SER A 160 -0.53 2.38 -14.81
N ARG A 161 -1.80 2.17 -14.51
CA ARG A 161 -2.92 2.84 -15.19
C ARG A 161 -3.32 4.11 -14.47
N PHE A 162 -3.18 5.24 -15.17
CA PHE A 162 -3.65 6.56 -14.73
C PHE A 162 -4.70 7.08 -15.73
N VAL A 163 -5.98 6.97 -15.38
CA VAL A 163 -7.10 7.49 -16.17
C VAL A 163 -8.12 8.10 -15.23
N ASN A 164 -8.54 9.32 -15.49
CA ASN A 164 -9.38 10.14 -14.61
C ASN A 164 -8.78 10.35 -13.21
N THR A 165 -7.46 10.19 -13.08
CA THR A 165 -6.73 10.27 -11.80
C THR A 165 -6.44 11.73 -11.47
N ASN A 166 -6.60 12.10 -10.20
CA ASN A 166 -6.23 13.43 -9.72
C ASN A 166 -4.80 13.40 -9.15
N LEU A 167 -3.84 13.89 -9.92
CA LEU A 167 -2.42 14.03 -9.57
C LEU A 167 -2.06 15.50 -9.26
N ASN A 168 -3.01 16.37 -8.97
CA ASN A 168 -2.70 17.77 -8.66
C ASN A 168 -1.73 17.87 -7.48
N PHE A 169 -0.64 18.61 -7.67
CA PHE A 169 0.42 18.79 -6.66
C PHE A 169 1.13 17.48 -6.25
N ALA A 170 0.98 16.39 -6.99
CA ALA A 170 1.72 15.16 -6.74
C ALA A 170 3.20 15.34 -7.08
N ASP A 171 4.08 14.67 -6.33
CA ASP A 171 5.52 14.63 -6.61
C ASP A 171 5.89 13.29 -7.25
N LEU A 172 6.17 13.32 -8.56
CA LEU A 172 6.68 12.21 -9.35
C LEU A 172 8.17 12.40 -9.68
N SER A 173 8.88 13.22 -8.91
CA SER A 173 10.32 13.41 -9.10
C SER A 173 11.04 12.07 -8.93
N LYS A 174 11.91 11.73 -9.90
CA LYS A 174 12.63 10.44 -9.95
C LYS A 174 11.74 9.19 -10.06
N ALA A 175 10.41 9.34 -10.22
CA ALA A 175 9.56 8.21 -10.60
C ALA A 175 9.91 7.78 -12.03
N ASN A 176 9.82 6.48 -12.31
CA ASN A 176 10.23 5.89 -13.58
C ASN A 176 9.07 5.19 -14.27
N ASN A 177 9.19 5.02 -15.61
CA ASN A 177 8.34 4.18 -16.45
C ASN A 177 6.84 4.51 -16.37
N TYR A 178 6.46 5.71 -15.94
CA TYR A 178 5.05 6.11 -15.95
C TYR A 178 4.55 6.45 -17.35
N SER A 179 3.28 6.15 -17.57
CA SER A 179 2.54 6.52 -18.79
C SER A 179 1.28 7.28 -18.36
N ILE A 180 1.36 8.62 -18.38
CA ILE A 180 0.30 9.51 -17.88
C ILE A 180 -0.15 10.41 -19.03
N ASP A 181 -1.39 10.23 -19.51
CA ASP A 181 -1.98 11.13 -20.50
C ASP A 181 -2.46 12.43 -19.81
N PRO A 182 -1.86 13.59 -20.15
CA PRO A 182 -2.26 14.86 -19.55
C PRO A 182 -3.70 15.28 -19.87
N SER A 183 -4.29 14.76 -20.95
CA SER A 183 -5.67 15.07 -21.35
C SER A 183 -6.72 14.30 -20.56
N LEU A 184 -6.35 13.14 -20.01
CA LEU A 184 -7.22 12.25 -19.25
C LEU A 184 -7.04 12.39 -17.73
N ASN A 185 -6.06 13.17 -17.26
CA ASN A 185 -5.69 13.26 -15.84
C ASN A 185 -5.56 14.71 -15.38
N LYS A 186 -5.72 14.94 -14.08
CA LYS A 186 -5.49 16.26 -13.48
C LYS A 186 -4.06 16.31 -12.96
N ILE A 187 -3.18 17.08 -13.63
CA ILE A 187 -1.75 17.16 -13.30
C ILE A 187 -1.31 18.59 -12.91
N LYS A 188 -2.23 19.46 -12.49
CA LYS A 188 -1.91 20.84 -12.15
C LYS A 188 -0.87 20.90 -11.02
N LYS A 189 0.27 21.55 -11.30
CA LYS A 189 1.39 21.68 -10.37
C LYS A 189 1.99 20.35 -9.87
N ALA A 190 1.76 19.26 -10.59
CA ALA A 190 2.52 18.04 -10.36
C ALA A 190 3.99 18.25 -10.71
N ILE A 191 4.88 17.61 -9.95
CA ILE A 191 6.34 17.72 -10.11
C ILE A 191 6.84 16.49 -10.83
N PHE A 192 7.56 16.70 -11.92
CA PHE A 192 8.19 15.66 -12.73
C PHE A 192 9.69 15.98 -12.87
N SER A 193 10.49 14.97 -13.17
CA SER A 193 11.91 15.15 -13.47
C SER A 193 12.29 14.70 -14.86
N PHE A 194 13.40 15.24 -15.39
CA PHE A 194 13.99 14.78 -16.62
C PHE A 194 14.75 13.45 -16.39
N PRO A 195 14.79 12.53 -17.38
CA PRO A 195 14.18 12.62 -18.72
C PRO A 195 12.71 12.17 -18.81
N GLU A 196 12.17 11.51 -17.79
CA GLU A 196 10.87 10.81 -17.84
C GLU A 196 9.69 11.74 -18.14
N VAL A 197 9.76 13.02 -17.78
CA VAL A 197 8.71 13.99 -18.11
C VAL A 197 8.41 14.08 -19.61
N THR A 198 9.35 13.72 -20.47
CA THR A 198 9.16 13.72 -21.92
C THR A 198 8.09 12.72 -22.37
N THR A 199 7.81 11.68 -21.57
CA THR A 199 6.76 10.69 -21.87
C THR A 199 5.36 11.31 -21.92
N LEU A 200 5.13 12.42 -21.21
CA LEU A 200 3.86 13.16 -21.29
C LEU A 200 3.59 13.71 -22.71
N LEU A 201 4.66 13.95 -23.47
CA LEU A 201 4.56 14.47 -24.84
C LEU A 201 4.12 13.41 -25.86
N ASN A 202 4.19 12.12 -25.51
CA ASN A 202 3.76 11.03 -26.37
C ASN A 202 2.27 11.06 -26.70
N TYR A 203 1.48 11.82 -25.94
CA TYR A 203 0.03 11.97 -26.13
C TYR A 203 -0.36 13.15 -27.01
N PHE A 204 0.64 13.92 -27.47
CA PHE A 204 0.42 15.05 -28.37
C PHE A 204 1.03 14.72 -29.74
N ASP A 205 0.34 14.46 -30.73
CA ASP A 205 0.80 14.14 -32.09
C ASP A 205 1.87 15.14 -32.61
N ILE A 206 3.06 15.11 -32.00
CA ILE A 206 4.19 16.01 -32.23
C ILE A 206 5.47 15.24 -32.57
N VAL A 207 6.37 15.87 -33.28
CA VAL A 207 7.70 15.34 -33.61
C VAL A 207 8.73 16.08 -32.76
N ILE A 208 9.48 15.35 -31.92
CA ILE A 208 10.61 15.88 -31.16
C ILE A 208 11.90 15.54 -31.93
N LYS A 209 12.73 16.53 -32.19
CA LYS A 209 14.01 16.40 -32.91
C LYS A 209 15.19 16.65 -31.99
#